data_9c72743ff49ae176ce96120b988d8c88
#
_entry.id   9c72743ff49ae176ce96120b988d8c88
#
_cell.length_a   1.000
_cell.length_b   1.000
_cell.length_c   1.000
_cell.angle_alpha   90.00
_cell.angle_beta   90.00
_cell.angle_gamma   90.00
#
_symmetry.space_group_name_H-M   'P 1'
#
loop_
_entity.id
_entity.type
_entity.pdbx_description
1 polymer ?
#
loop_
_entity_poly.entity_id
_entity_poly.type
_entity_poly.pdbx_seq_one_letter_code
_entity_poly.pdbx_strand_id
1 'polypeptide(L)'
;MNGSQRVRLGVFIAALLGMGTNALAQHNGDASRRTAHQSIYGPDGIYAKIPARDDHGRDQLAMFRAWNPDPVGNHEANLRALHPLLARVVQKAQADNPGLLFVIGSGLRDGGLQRKAVAWGWSRNNAGPHTLGLAVDLWPLDAQGHVVFDPSAQTRIADAVKRAARELGVPILWGGHFKGFKDTDRSHFELRRP
;
A
#
# COMPACT_ATOMS: atom_id res chain seq x y z
N MET A 1 -39.04 -43.24 -1.17
CA MET A 1 -38.08 -43.26 -0.03
C MET A 1 -36.70 -42.93 -0.60
N ASN A 2 -36.27 -41.67 -0.58
CA ASN A 2 -34.90 -41.29 -0.86
C ASN A 2 -34.68 -39.95 -0.18
N GLY A 3 -33.95 -39.99 0.91
CA GLY A 3 -33.58 -38.82 1.69
C GLY A 3 -32.35 -38.12 1.09
N SER A 4 -32.52 -36.89 0.68
CA SER A 4 -31.46 -36.03 0.25
C SER A 4 -30.89 -35.28 1.48
N GLN A 5 -29.66 -35.62 1.90
CA GLN A 5 -28.95 -34.89 2.93
C GLN A 5 -28.35 -33.60 2.32
N ARG A 6 -28.84 -32.46 2.78
CA ARG A 6 -28.24 -31.17 2.49
C ARG A 6 -27.15 -30.87 3.56
N VAL A 7 -25.90 -30.85 3.11
CA VAL A 7 -24.78 -30.36 3.91
C VAL A 7 -24.89 -28.83 4.00
N ARG A 8 -25.14 -28.31 5.18
CA ARG A 8 -25.09 -26.88 5.49
C ARG A 8 -23.65 -26.51 5.85
N LEU A 9 -23.01 -25.76 4.99
CA LEU A 9 -21.72 -25.11 5.27
C LEU A 9 -21.99 -23.91 6.18
N GLY A 10 -21.63 -24.03 7.44
CA GLY A 10 -21.71 -22.93 8.42
C GLY A 10 -20.60 -21.93 8.22
N VAL A 11 -20.96 -20.72 7.83
CA VAL A 11 -20.06 -19.56 7.83
C VAL A 11 -20.03 -19.00 9.25
N PHE A 12 -18.91 -19.16 9.96
CA PHE A 12 -18.67 -18.48 11.23
C PHE A 12 -18.20 -17.05 10.95
N ILE A 13 -19.10 -16.09 11.09
CA ILE A 13 -18.77 -14.68 11.19
C ILE A 13 -18.49 -14.40 12.67
N ALA A 14 -17.22 -14.28 13.03
CA ALA A 14 -16.83 -13.75 14.33
C ALA A 14 -16.89 -12.22 14.29
N ALA A 15 -18.00 -11.66 14.79
CA ALA A 15 -18.08 -10.24 15.08
C ALA A 15 -17.31 -9.95 16.38
N LEU A 16 -16.15 -9.28 16.28
CA LEU A 16 -15.48 -8.69 17.43
C LEU A 16 -15.84 -7.20 17.52
N LEU A 17 -16.81 -6.91 18.35
CA LEU A 17 -17.01 -5.58 18.96
C LEU A 17 -15.89 -5.38 19.99
N GLY A 18 -15.01 -4.43 19.75
CA GLY A 18 -13.99 -3.99 20.69
C GLY A 18 -13.88 -2.48 20.64
N MET A 19 -14.45 -1.82 21.64
CA MET A 19 -14.42 -0.37 21.87
C MET A 19 -12.98 0.15 22.06
N GLY A 20 -12.80 1.41 21.67
CA GLY A 20 -11.52 2.11 21.67
C GLY A 20 -10.82 2.20 23.03
N THR A 21 -9.51 2.10 22.97
CA THR A 21 -8.60 2.67 23.95
C THR A 21 -7.25 3.00 23.30
N ASN A 22 -6.89 4.26 23.41
CA ASN A 22 -5.56 4.85 23.48
C ASN A 22 -4.54 4.65 22.33
N ALA A 23 -4.24 5.77 21.70
CA ALA A 23 -3.14 5.96 20.74
C ALA A 23 -1.73 5.54 21.24
N LEU A 24 -1.54 5.35 22.55
CA LEU A 24 -0.26 4.90 23.14
C LEU A 24 -0.06 3.40 23.06
N ALA A 25 -1.10 2.57 22.96
CA ALA A 25 -0.98 1.12 22.83
C ALA A 25 -0.63 0.67 21.40
N GLN A 26 -0.88 1.51 20.40
CA GLN A 26 -0.57 1.18 19.00
C GLN A 26 0.95 1.15 18.71
N HIS A 27 1.75 1.93 19.45
CA HIS A 27 3.20 2.02 19.21
C HIS A 27 3.96 0.74 19.62
N ASN A 28 3.54 0.07 20.67
CA ASN A 28 4.21 -1.16 21.15
C ASN A 28 3.78 -2.42 20.39
N GLY A 29 2.54 -2.50 19.92
CA GLY A 29 2.07 -3.59 19.07
C GLY A 29 2.71 -3.60 17.67
N ASP A 30 3.04 -2.41 17.17
CA ASP A 30 3.66 -2.20 15.89
C ASP A 30 5.14 -2.67 15.87
N ALA A 31 5.89 -2.46 16.96
CA ALA A 31 7.28 -2.91 17.10
C ALA A 31 7.39 -4.45 17.11
N SER A 32 6.48 -5.15 17.81
CA SER A 32 6.47 -6.62 17.87
C SER A 32 6.14 -7.25 16.51
N ARG A 33 5.19 -6.67 15.77
CA ARG A 33 4.84 -7.13 14.40
C ARG A 33 6.00 -6.91 13.43
N ARG A 34 6.70 -5.75 13.51
CA ARG A 34 7.87 -5.44 12.68
C ARG A 34 8.98 -6.48 12.87
N THR A 35 9.27 -6.85 14.11
CA THR A 35 10.31 -7.85 14.42
C THR A 35 9.95 -9.22 13.85
N ALA A 36 8.68 -9.63 13.94
CA ALA A 36 8.23 -10.91 13.40
C ALA A 36 8.35 -10.96 11.88
N HIS A 37 7.90 -9.94 11.17
CA HIS A 37 8.03 -9.87 9.70
C HIS A 37 9.49 -9.82 9.24
N GLN A 38 10.36 -9.08 9.92
CA GLN A 38 11.79 -9.06 9.62
C GLN A 38 12.44 -10.44 9.79
N SER A 39 12.04 -11.21 10.78
CA SER A 39 12.60 -12.56 11.00
C SER A 39 12.23 -13.55 9.88
N ILE A 40 11.05 -13.41 9.27
CA ILE A 40 10.60 -14.29 8.18
C ILE A 40 11.40 -14.02 6.89
N TYR A 41 11.78 -12.77 6.63
CA TYR A 41 12.42 -12.34 5.38
C TYR A 41 13.95 -12.27 5.47
N GLY A 42 14.56 -12.67 6.56
CA GLY A 42 16.01 -12.59 6.78
C GLY A 42 16.49 -11.18 7.16
N PRO A 43 17.82 -10.93 7.15
CA PRO A 43 18.42 -9.71 7.70
C PRO A 43 18.00 -8.43 6.96
N ASP A 44 17.75 -8.52 5.66
CA ASP A 44 17.30 -7.37 4.85
C ASP A 44 15.79 -7.15 4.89
N GLY A 45 15.06 -8.08 5.51
CA GLY A 45 13.62 -8.01 5.69
C GLY A 45 12.87 -7.97 4.36
N ILE A 46 11.69 -7.40 4.38
CA ILE A 46 10.79 -7.29 3.22
C ILE A 46 11.40 -6.50 2.05
N TYR A 47 12.48 -5.77 2.27
CA TYR A 47 13.18 -4.97 1.26
C TYR A 47 14.43 -5.64 0.68
N ALA A 48 14.64 -6.93 0.88
CA ALA A 48 15.82 -7.66 0.42
C ALA A 48 16.06 -7.61 -1.11
N LYS A 49 15.02 -7.34 -1.89
CA LYS A 49 15.09 -7.27 -3.37
C LYS A 49 15.12 -5.86 -3.94
N ILE A 50 15.21 -4.84 -3.10
CA ILE A 50 15.38 -3.46 -3.55
C ILE A 50 16.88 -3.19 -3.78
N PRO A 51 17.26 -2.48 -4.85
CA PRO A 51 18.63 -2.03 -5.03
C PRO A 51 19.16 -1.29 -3.81
N ALA A 52 20.36 -1.62 -3.35
CA ALA A 52 20.92 -1.01 -2.14
C ALA A 52 21.12 0.51 -2.27
N ARG A 53 21.35 0.99 -3.49
CA ARG A 53 21.54 2.42 -3.79
C ARG A 53 20.58 2.88 -4.87
N ASP A 54 20.14 4.13 -4.74
CA ASP A 54 19.37 4.81 -5.78
C ASP A 54 20.31 5.43 -6.85
N ASP A 55 19.72 6.04 -7.88
CA ASP A 55 20.45 6.68 -8.99
C ASP A 55 21.33 7.86 -8.54
N HIS A 56 21.16 8.36 -7.32
CA HIS A 56 21.98 9.40 -6.70
C HIS A 56 23.03 8.82 -5.74
N GLY A 57 23.18 7.48 -5.67
CA GLY A 57 24.14 6.80 -4.80
C GLY A 57 23.72 6.75 -3.32
N ARG A 58 22.50 7.18 -2.96
CA ARG A 58 21.99 7.17 -1.58
C ARG A 58 21.60 5.74 -1.18
N ASP A 59 21.69 5.44 0.12
CA ASP A 59 21.25 4.16 0.68
C ASP A 59 19.72 4.03 0.57
N GLN A 60 19.28 3.42 -0.52
CA GLN A 60 17.87 3.23 -0.83
C GLN A 60 17.18 2.30 0.16
N LEU A 61 17.87 1.26 0.59
CA LEU A 61 17.34 0.32 1.57
C LEU A 61 17.05 1.00 2.92
N ALA A 62 17.98 1.83 3.41
CA ALA A 62 17.76 2.62 4.61
C ALA A 62 16.61 3.62 4.44
N MET A 63 16.47 4.23 3.26
CA MET A 63 15.36 5.14 2.96
C MET A 63 14.01 4.42 3.04
N PHE A 64 13.84 3.27 2.41
CA PHE A 64 12.60 2.50 2.46
C PHE A 64 12.26 2.01 3.87
N ARG A 65 13.24 1.52 4.62
CA ARG A 65 13.08 1.13 6.02
C ARG A 65 12.67 2.31 6.92
N ALA A 66 13.23 3.48 6.68
CA ALA A 66 12.88 4.70 7.43
C ALA A 66 11.54 5.31 6.99
N TRP A 67 11.06 4.97 5.79
CA TRP A 67 9.78 5.44 5.27
C TRP A 67 8.62 4.59 5.78
N ASN A 68 8.66 3.31 5.52
CA ASN A 68 7.64 2.35 5.94
C ASN A 68 8.34 1.04 6.37
N PRO A 69 8.66 0.90 7.64
CA PRO A 69 9.46 -0.24 8.13
C PRO A 69 8.74 -1.59 8.00
N ASP A 70 7.42 -1.58 7.92
CA ASP A 70 6.59 -2.79 7.78
C ASP A 70 5.37 -2.49 6.88
N PRO A 71 5.53 -2.44 5.55
CA PRO A 71 4.43 -2.12 4.64
C PRO A 71 3.31 -3.17 4.63
N VAL A 72 3.60 -4.42 4.98
CA VAL A 72 2.58 -5.48 5.10
C VAL A 72 1.77 -5.28 6.38
N GLY A 73 2.42 -5.15 7.52
CA GLY A 73 1.74 -4.92 8.80
C GLY A 73 0.98 -3.59 8.86
N ASN A 74 1.48 -2.58 8.15
CA ASN A 74 0.87 -1.25 8.10
C ASN A 74 -0.23 -1.11 7.02
N HIS A 75 -0.42 -2.12 6.15
CA HIS A 75 -1.32 -2.04 4.99
C HIS A 75 -2.73 -1.60 5.38
N GLU A 76 -3.35 -2.29 6.32
CA GLU A 76 -4.72 -2.01 6.76
C GLU A 76 -4.87 -0.65 7.46
N ALA A 77 -3.86 -0.23 8.22
CA ALA A 77 -3.86 1.09 8.85
C ALA A 77 -3.76 2.19 7.79
N ASN A 78 -2.87 2.03 6.83
CA ASN A 78 -2.71 2.95 5.70
C ASN A 78 -3.99 3.01 4.85
N LEU A 79 -4.64 1.87 4.62
CA LEU A 79 -5.88 1.80 3.85
C LEU A 79 -7.02 2.58 4.52
N ARG A 80 -7.18 2.43 5.85
CA ARG A 80 -8.18 3.18 6.63
C ARG A 80 -7.92 4.68 6.67
N ALA A 81 -6.66 5.11 6.50
CA ALA A 81 -6.28 6.52 6.49
C ALA A 81 -6.50 7.21 5.13
N LEU A 82 -6.79 6.44 4.07
CA LEU A 82 -7.12 7.01 2.76
C LEU A 82 -8.54 7.61 2.74
N HIS A 83 -8.75 8.49 1.79
CA HIS A 83 -10.11 8.92 1.44
C HIS A 83 -10.98 7.68 1.10
N PRO A 84 -12.23 7.59 1.60
CA PRO A 84 -13.04 6.37 1.48
C PRO A 84 -13.22 5.86 0.05
N LEU A 85 -13.34 6.74 -0.94
CA LEU A 85 -13.45 6.34 -2.35
C LEU A 85 -12.16 5.69 -2.84
N LEU A 86 -10.99 6.23 -2.47
CA LEU A 86 -9.70 5.66 -2.87
C LEU A 86 -9.45 4.31 -2.18
N ALA A 87 -9.77 4.20 -0.89
CA ALA A 87 -9.70 2.94 -0.15
C ALA A 87 -10.55 1.84 -0.81
N ARG A 88 -11.80 2.16 -1.20
CA ARG A 88 -12.68 1.21 -1.92
C ARG A 88 -12.10 0.75 -3.26
N VAL A 89 -11.45 1.65 -4.00
CA VAL A 89 -10.78 1.30 -5.27
C VAL A 89 -9.64 0.31 -5.01
N VAL A 90 -8.77 0.59 -4.02
CA VAL A 90 -7.66 -0.30 -3.66
C VAL A 90 -8.16 -1.67 -3.21
N GLN A 91 -9.15 -1.71 -2.30
CA GLN A 91 -9.76 -2.96 -1.82
C GLN A 91 -10.36 -3.80 -2.96
N LYS A 92 -11.12 -3.14 -3.86
CA LYS A 92 -11.70 -3.84 -5.01
C LYS A 92 -10.62 -4.37 -5.95
N ALA A 93 -9.58 -3.58 -6.21
CA ALA A 93 -8.46 -4.03 -7.05
C ALA A 93 -7.77 -5.27 -6.48
N GLN A 94 -7.60 -5.37 -5.16
CA GLN A 94 -7.06 -6.56 -4.50
C GLN A 94 -8.04 -7.74 -4.53
N ALA A 95 -9.31 -7.52 -4.21
CA ALA A 95 -10.32 -8.57 -4.16
C ALA A 95 -10.54 -9.24 -5.52
N ASP A 96 -10.55 -8.45 -6.59
CA ASP A 96 -10.76 -8.95 -7.95
C ASP A 96 -9.50 -9.64 -8.55
N ASN A 97 -8.34 -9.48 -7.91
CA ASN A 97 -7.06 -9.99 -8.41
C ASN A 97 -6.23 -10.65 -7.28
N PRO A 98 -6.69 -11.75 -6.68
CA PRO A 98 -6.06 -12.35 -5.50
C PRO A 98 -4.62 -12.85 -5.73
N GLY A 99 -4.24 -13.10 -6.99
CA GLY A 99 -2.86 -13.47 -7.36
C GLY A 99 -1.94 -12.27 -7.63
N LEU A 100 -2.46 -11.04 -7.58
CA LEU A 100 -1.68 -9.82 -7.77
C LEU A 100 -1.35 -9.21 -6.41
N LEU A 101 -0.19 -9.56 -5.87
CA LEU A 101 0.22 -9.15 -4.53
C LEU A 101 0.78 -7.73 -4.54
N PHE A 102 0.24 -6.86 -3.71
CA PHE A 102 0.74 -5.51 -3.49
C PHE A 102 0.28 -4.95 -2.16
N VAL A 103 1.01 -3.95 -1.67
CA VAL A 103 0.73 -3.24 -0.42
C VAL A 103 0.74 -1.74 -0.61
N ILE A 104 0.18 -1.01 0.36
CA ILE A 104 0.32 0.44 0.43
C ILE A 104 1.70 0.77 0.99
N GLY A 105 2.58 1.25 0.11
CA GLY A 105 3.89 1.75 0.47
C GLY A 105 3.84 3.14 1.12
N SER A 106 2.95 4.00 0.59
CA SER A 106 2.70 5.33 1.13
C SER A 106 1.23 5.71 0.91
N GLY A 107 0.54 6.12 1.96
CA GLY A 107 -0.84 6.60 1.92
C GLY A 107 -0.93 8.06 2.36
N LEU A 108 -1.74 8.32 3.41
CA LEU A 108 -1.79 9.63 4.05
C LEU A 108 -0.41 10.00 4.62
N ARG A 109 0.07 11.18 4.27
CA ARG A 109 1.33 11.74 4.79
C ARG A 109 1.04 12.89 5.73
N ASP A 110 1.47 12.77 6.97
CA ASP A 110 1.54 13.93 7.87
C ASP A 110 2.59 14.95 7.41
N GLY A 111 2.65 16.10 8.09
CA GLY A 111 3.60 17.14 7.73
C GLY A 111 5.07 16.72 7.87
N GLY A 112 5.40 15.77 8.76
CA GLY A 112 6.75 15.22 8.93
C GLY A 112 7.15 14.34 7.76
N LEU A 113 6.29 13.39 7.39
CA LEU A 113 6.50 12.51 6.24
C LEU A 113 6.54 13.30 4.93
N GLN A 114 5.69 14.32 4.78
CA GLN A 114 5.69 15.13 3.57
C GLN A 114 6.98 15.95 3.43
N ARG A 115 7.49 16.56 4.50
CA ARG A 115 8.79 17.23 4.48
C ARG A 115 9.93 16.25 4.15
N LYS A 116 9.90 15.04 4.71
CA LYS A 116 10.87 13.97 4.39
C LYS A 116 10.80 13.60 2.90
N ALA A 117 9.60 13.45 2.34
CA ALA A 117 9.43 13.19 0.91
C ALA A 117 10.04 14.29 0.03
N VAL A 118 9.85 15.56 0.39
CA VAL A 118 10.45 16.68 -0.33
C VAL A 118 11.98 16.67 -0.20
N ALA A 119 12.51 16.47 1.01
CA ALA A 119 13.95 16.41 1.24
C ALA A 119 14.63 15.26 0.47
N TRP A 120 13.92 14.17 0.25
CA TRP A 120 14.41 13.03 -0.53
C TRP A 120 14.15 13.13 -2.04
N GLY A 121 13.49 14.20 -2.50
CA GLY A 121 13.10 14.35 -3.90
C GLY A 121 11.95 13.45 -4.35
N TRP A 122 11.26 12.79 -3.41
CA TRP A 122 10.07 11.97 -3.67
C TRP A 122 8.79 12.81 -3.80
N SER A 123 8.85 14.08 -3.47
CA SER A 123 7.79 15.05 -3.67
C SER A 123 8.36 16.41 -4.02
N ARG A 124 7.59 17.18 -4.81
CA ARG A 124 7.98 18.55 -5.19
C ARG A 124 7.46 19.62 -4.23
N ASN A 125 6.40 19.33 -3.51
CA ASN A 125 5.66 20.30 -2.71
C ASN A 125 5.43 19.79 -1.28
N ASN A 126 5.35 20.72 -0.33
CA ASN A 126 5.00 20.44 1.06
C ASN A 126 3.51 20.16 1.28
N ALA A 127 2.68 20.36 0.27
CA ALA A 127 1.27 20.00 0.25
C ALA A 127 0.93 19.29 -1.06
N GLY A 128 0.10 18.25 -0.98
CA GLY A 128 -0.28 17.47 -2.15
C GLY A 128 -1.38 16.46 -1.82
N PRO A 129 -1.82 15.65 -2.78
CA PRO A 129 -2.90 14.69 -2.58
C PRO A 129 -2.65 13.72 -1.41
N HIS A 130 -1.41 13.30 -1.18
CA HIS A 130 -1.04 12.47 -0.03
C HIS A 130 -1.34 13.12 1.33
N THR A 131 -1.16 14.42 1.47
CA THR A 131 -1.42 15.11 2.75
C THR A 131 -2.90 15.19 3.11
N LEU A 132 -3.76 14.84 2.16
CA LEU A 132 -5.22 14.80 2.30
C LEU A 132 -5.80 13.38 2.22
N GLY A 133 -4.94 12.35 2.15
CA GLY A 133 -5.37 10.98 1.92
C GLY A 133 -5.96 10.71 0.53
N LEU A 134 -5.79 11.64 -0.40
CA LEU A 134 -6.33 11.57 -1.77
C LEU A 134 -5.38 10.85 -2.75
N ALA A 135 -4.21 10.44 -2.30
CA ALA A 135 -3.25 9.67 -3.08
C ALA A 135 -2.70 8.48 -2.32
N VAL A 136 -2.23 7.48 -3.08
CA VAL A 136 -1.62 6.26 -2.58
C VAL A 136 -0.51 5.80 -3.51
N ASP A 137 0.60 5.32 -2.94
CA ASP A 137 1.65 4.62 -3.65
C ASP A 137 1.53 3.12 -3.35
N LEU A 138 1.34 2.30 -4.40
CA LEU A 138 1.17 0.86 -4.30
C LEU A 138 2.46 0.16 -4.72
N TRP A 139 2.99 -0.68 -3.82
CA TRP A 139 4.23 -1.41 -4.04
C TRP A 139 3.95 -2.88 -4.31
N PRO A 140 4.42 -3.42 -5.45
CA PRO A 140 4.30 -4.84 -5.74
C PRO A 140 5.04 -5.70 -4.73
N LEU A 141 4.46 -6.86 -4.44
CA LEU A 141 5.14 -7.93 -3.71
C LEU A 141 5.39 -9.12 -4.64
N ASP A 142 6.51 -9.80 -4.42
CA ASP A 142 6.73 -11.12 -5.02
C ASP A 142 5.97 -12.22 -4.26
N ALA A 143 6.08 -13.46 -4.72
CA ALA A 143 5.40 -14.61 -4.09
C ALA A 143 5.89 -14.91 -2.66
N GLN A 144 7.07 -14.42 -2.28
CA GLN A 144 7.62 -14.54 -0.94
C GLN A 144 7.27 -13.35 -0.05
N GLY A 145 6.59 -12.33 -0.61
CA GLY A 145 6.18 -11.13 0.12
C GLY A 145 7.24 -10.02 0.19
N HIS A 146 8.33 -10.11 -0.58
CA HIS A 146 9.29 -9.02 -0.67
C HIS A 146 8.77 -7.91 -1.58
N VAL A 147 9.03 -6.67 -1.21
CA VAL A 147 8.78 -5.53 -2.09
C VAL A 147 9.73 -5.60 -3.29
N VAL A 148 9.16 -5.46 -4.47
CA VAL A 148 9.92 -5.45 -5.74
C VAL A 148 9.50 -4.23 -6.58
N PHE A 149 10.46 -3.63 -7.30
CA PHE A 149 10.18 -2.56 -8.25
C PHE A 149 10.25 -3.09 -9.68
N ASP A 150 9.32 -4.00 -9.99
CA ASP A 150 9.14 -4.54 -11.34
C ASP A 150 8.13 -3.67 -12.12
N PRO A 151 8.55 -3.00 -13.21
CA PRO A 151 7.64 -2.19 -14.03
C PRO A 151 6.45 -2.97 -14.59
N SER A 152 6.62 -4.27 -14.87
CA SER A 152 5.55 -5.14 -15.34
C SER A 152 4.51 -5.39 -14.25
N ALA A 153 4.95 -5.69 -13.02
CA ALA A 153 4.05 -5.83 -11.87
C ALA A 153 3.31 -4.53 -11.57
N GLN A 154 4.02 -3.39 -11.60
CA GLN A 154 3.40 -2.07 -11.43
C GLN A 154 2.36 -1.76 -12.49
N THR A 155 2.59 -2.17 -13.74
CA THR A 155 1.59 -2.00 -14.82
C THR A 155 0.37 -2.87 -14.57
N ARG A 156 0.53 -4.12 -14.14
CA ARG A 156 -0.61 -5.00 -13.79
C ARG A 156 -1.43 -4.41 -12.63
N ILE A 157 -0.77 -3.85 -11.61
CA ILE A 157 -1.46 -3.15 -10.51
C ILE A 157 -2.24 -1.95 -11.05
N ALA A 158 -1.61 -1.15 -11.93
CA ALA A 158 -2.28 0.00 -12.53
C ALA A 158 -3.53 -0.40 -13.33
N ASP A 159 -3.48 -1.49 -14.07
CA ASP A 159 -4.63 -1.98 -14.83
C ASP A 159 -5.74 -2.49 -13.91
N ALA A 160 -5.40 -3.18 -12.82
CA ALA A 160 -6.35 -3.61 -11.80
C ALA A 160 -7.03 -2.41 -11.12
N VAL A 161 -6.25 -1.44 -10.67
CA VAL A 161 -6.76 -0.22 -10.01
C VAL A 161 -7.64 0.61 -10.95
N LYS A 162 -7.20 0.83 -12.20
CA LYS A 162 -8.02 1.55 -13.22
C LYS A 162 -9.33 0.81 -13.52
N ARG A 163 -9.32 -0.52 -13.57
CA ARG A 163 -10.52 -1.32 -13.77
C ARG A 163 -11.47 -1.17 -12.59
N ALA A 164 -11.00 -1.38 -11.36
CA ALA A 164 -11.78 -1.21 -10.15
C ALA A 164 -12.37 0.21 -10.03
N ALA A 165 -11.59 1.23 -10.35
CA ALA A 165 -12.04 2.62 -10.35
C ALA A 165 -13.17 2.88 -11.36
N ARG A 166 -13.06 2.35 -12.59
CA ARG A 166 -14.14 2.46 -13.59
C ARG A 166 -15.42 1.79 -13.13
N GLU A 167 -15.34 0.58 -12.58
CA GLU A 167 -16.49 -0.16 -12.08
C GLU A 167 -17.18 0.51 -10.90
N LEU A 168 -16.42 1.22 -10.07
CA LEU A 168 -16.95 2.00 -8.95
C LEU A 168 -17.38 3.42 -9.33
N GLY A 169 -17.16 3.85 -10.56
CA GLY A 169 -17.42 5.23 -10.99
C GLY A 169 -16.51 6.26 -10.30
N VAL A 170 -15.31 5.86 -9.85
CA VAL A 170 -14.38 6.74 -9.14
C VAL A 170 -13.30 7.25 -10.10
N PRO A 171 -13.23 8.56 -10.37
CA PRO A 171 -12.20 9.11 -11.25
C PRO A 171 -10.84 9.13 -10.55
N ILE A 172 -9.86 8.45 -11.15
CA ILE A 172 -8.47 8.42 -10.67
C ILE A 172 -7.49 8.89 -11.74
N LEU A 173 -6.34 9.37 -11.30
CA LEU A 173 -5.14 9.59 -12.10
C LEU A 173 -4.09 8.56 -11.71
N TRP A 174 -3.28 8.13 -12.67
CA TRP A 174 -2.14 7.25 -12.46
C TRP A 174 -0.84 7.96 -12.84
N GLY A 175 0.14 7.96 -11.94
CA GLY A 175 1.42 8.65 -12.12
C GLY A 175 2.27 8.13 -13.28
N GLY A 176 2.01 6.90 -13.75
CA GLY A 176 2.64 6.36 -14.96
C GLY A 176 2.31 7.13 -16.25
N HIS A 177 1.32 8.02 -16.22
CA HIS A 177 0.94 8.88 -17.33
C HIS A 177 1.31 10.36 -17.11
N PHE A 178 1.99 10.71 -16.03
CA PHE A 178 2.38 12.09 -15.78
C PHE A 178 3.39 12.58 -16.81
N LYS A 179 3.04 13.67 -17.48
CA LYS A 179 3.92 14.31 -18.47
C LYS A 179 4.92 15.24 -17.78
N GLY A 180 6.12 15.35 -18.35
CA GLY A 180 7.15 16.27 -17.85
C GLY A 180 7.93 15.77 -16.64
N PHE A 181 7.78 14.51 -16.29
CA PHE A 181 8.66 13.81 -15.34
C PHE A 181 9.74 13.06 -16.13
N LYS A 182 10.97 13.10 -15.64
CA LYS A 182 12.08 12.32 -16.20
C LYS A 182 11.77 10.82 -16.09
N ASP A 183 11.17 10.44 -14.95
CA ASP A 183 10.72 9.09 -14.66
C ASP A 183 9.23 9.12 -14.30
N THR A 184 8.48 8.18 -14.84
CA THR A 184 7.05 8.03 -14.54
C THR A 184 6.88 7.40 -13.16
N ASP A 185 6.07 8.01 -12.30
CA ASP A 185 5.74 7.46 -10.98
C ASP A 185 4.67 6.38 -11.09
N ARG A 186 5.10 5.16 -11.43
CA ARG A 186 4.19 4.02 -11.68
C ARG A 186 3.50 3.52 -10.42
N SER A 187 4.02 3.83 -9.23
CA SER A 187 3.41 3.43 -7.96
C SER A 187 2.23 4.31 -7.58
N HIS A 188 2.20 5.56 -8.05
CA HIS A 188 1.29 6.61 -7.62
C HIS A 188 -0.09 6.56 -8.27
N PHE A 189 -1.13 6.65 -7.43
CA PHE A 189 -2.53 6.83 -7.81
C PHE A 189 -3.15 7.93 -6.98
N GLU A 190 -3.98 8.77 -7.58
CA GLU A 190 -4.71 9.80 -6.85
C GLU A 190 -6.14 9.98 -7.35
N LEU A 191 -7.03 10.43 -6.47
CA LEU A 191 -8.37 10.86 -6.85
C LEU A 191 -8.28 12.12 -7.73
N ARG A 192 -8.94 12.09 -8.87
CA ARG A 192 -9.10 13.28 -9.70
C ARG A 192 -10.02 14.23 -8.98
N ARG A 193 -9.52 15.42 -8.68
CA ARG A 193 -10.38 16.49 -8.16
C ARG A 193 -11.32 16.98 -9.27
N PRO A 194 -12.57 17.31 -8.94
CA PRO A 194 -13.50 17.91 -9.88
C PRO A 194 -12.97 19.24 -10.41
#